data_25481186cfc03ec8cda3a01b80ccc51c
#
_entry.id   25481186cfc03ec8cda3a01b80ccc51c
#
_cell.length_a   1.000
_cell.length_b   1.000
_cell.length_c   1.000
_cell.angle_alpha   90.00
_cell.angle_beta   90.00
_cell.angle_gamma   90.00
#
_symmetry.space_group_name_H-M   'P 1'
#
loop_
_entity.id
_entity.type
_entity.pdbx_description
1 polymer ?
#
loop_
_entity_poly.entity_id
_entity_poly.type
_entity_poly.pdbx_seq_one_letter_code
_entity_poly.pdbx_strand_id
1 'polypeptide(L)'
;PVQEIRLGESLQLFPTISGPSPIISYQWSPSQGLSCTDCPNPEVTPGGNTIYTLIVTDANGCTATAVTNVQTNTQRDIYIPNVFTPNGDEINDIFRVYSGPGVRQISSFQIYDRWGSLMWEGRNLPSTGEGSPGWNGRRNGQEAPTGVYAYKIDIQFLDGRIISYRGDITLVR
;
A
#
# COMPACT_ATOMS: atom_id res chain seq x y z
N PRO A 1 -24.06 -8.35 4.55
CA PRO A 1 -22.92 -9.20 4.88
C PRO A 1 -21.70 -8.35 5.25
N VAL A 2 -20.81 -8.93 6.04
CA VAL A 2 -19.50 -8.33 6.37
C VAL A 2 -18.47 -9.10 5.56
N GLN A 3 -17.58 -8.37 4.87
CA GLN A 3 -16.47 -8.93 4.11
C GLN A 3 -15.16 -8.31 4.63
N GLU A 4 -14.12 -9.12 4.78
CA GLU A 4 -12.81 -8.67 5.27
C GLU A 4 -11.78 -8.74 4.16
N ILE A 5 -10.98 -7.67 4.03
CA ILE A 5 -9.83 -7.61 3.11
C ILE A 5 -8.64 -6.96 3.80
N ARG A 6 -7.44 -7.16 3.31
CA ARG A 6 -6.25 -6.41 3.77
C ARG A 6 -6.20 -5.04 3.11
N LEU A 7 -5.59 -4.08 3.80
CA LEU A 7 -5.37 -2.75 3.25
C LEU A 7 -4.57 -2.83 1.93
N GLY A 8 -5.15 -2.28 0.85
CA GLY A 8 -4.58 -2.29 -0.50
C GLY A 8 -4.88 -3.53 -1.34
N GLU A 9 -5.59 -4.53 -0.81
CA GLU A 9 -6.18 -5.60 -1.61
C GLU A 9 -7.51 -5.16 -2.21
N SER A 10 -7.89 -5.82 -3.30
CA SER A 10 -9.16 -5.61 -3.99
C SER A 10 -10.12 -6.78 -3.74
N LEU A 11 -11.40 -6.47 -3.73
CA LEU A 11 -12.49 -7.44 -3.61
C LEU A 11 -13.57 -7.10 -4.61
N GLN A 12 -14.09 -8.10 -5.34
CA GLN A 12 -15.22 -7.91 -6.23
C GLN A 12 -16.54 -8.12 -5.49
N LEU A 13 -17.46 -7.16 -5.62
CA LEU A 13 -18.80 -7.25 -5.04
C LEU A 13 -19.74 -7.96 -6.01
N PHE A 14 -20.45 -8.96 -5.51
CA PHE A 14 -21.45 -9.73 -6.27
C PHE A 14 -22.82 -9.62 -5.58
N PRO A 15 -23.64 -8.61 -5.92
CA PRO A 15 -24.99 -8.54 -5.38
C PRO A 15 -25.88 -9.63 -5.98
N THR A 16 -26.64 -10.32 -5.13
CA THR A 16 -27.68 -11.22 -5.57
C THR A 16 -28.99 -10.44 -5.71
N ILE A 17 -29.47 -10.35 -6.93
CA ILE A 17 -30.70 -9.62 -7.26
C ILE A 17 -31.76 -10.62 -7.75
N SER A 18 -32.96 -10.56 -7.17
CA SER A 18 -34.10 -11.36 -7.60
C SER A 18 -35.28 -10.43 -7.86
N GLY A 19 -36.00 -10.69 -8.95
CA GLY A 19 -37.19 -9.92 -9.32
C GLY A 19 -37.75 -10.36 -10.68
N PRO A 20 -39.00 -10.00 -10.95
CA PRO A 20 -39.67 -10.38 -12.19
C PRO A 20 -39.23 -9.56 -13.42
N SER A 21 -38.59 -8.41 -13.20
CA SER A 21 -38.22 -7.46 -14.25
C SER A 21 -36.71 -7.29 -14.36
N PRO A 22 -36.14 -7.07 -15.53
CA PRO A 22 -34.71 -6.85 -15.72
C PRO A 22 -34.27 -5.54 -15.06
N ILE A 23 -33.07 -5.56 -14.49
CA ILE A 23 -32.43 -4.36 -13.92
C ILE A 23 -31.86 -3.51 -15.05
N ILE A 24 -32.18 -2.22 -15.03
CA ILE A 24 -31.76 -1.24 -16.05
C ILE A 24 -30.72 -0.25 -15.52
N SER A 25 -30.58 -0.09 -14.18
CA SER A 25 -29.55 0.77 -13.61
C SER A 25 -29.03 0.27 -12.27
N TYR A 26 -27.77 0.58 -12.01
CA TYR A 26 -27.06 0.35 -10.75
C TYR A 26 -26.52 1.68 -10.27
N GLN A 27 -26.58 1.92 -8.96
CA GLN A 27 -25.99 3.09 -8.34
C GLN A 27 -25.35 2.70 -7.01
N TRP A 28 -24.03 2.74 -7.00
CA TRP A 28 -23.22 2.46 -5.81
C TRP A 28 -22.75 3.74 -5.12
N SER A 29 -22.74 3.72 -3.79
CA SER A 29 -22.21 4.79 -2.95
C SER A 29 -21.58 4.24 -1.67
N PRO A 30 -20.52 4.92 -1.12
CA PRO A 30 -19.75 6.00 -1.72
C PRO A 30 -18.94 5.53 -2.94
N SER A 31 -18.48 6.44 -3.78
CA SER A 31 -17.64 6.12 -4.95
C SER A 31 -16.19 5.79 -4.60
N GLN A 32 -15.76 6.16 -3.37
CA GLN A 32 -14.38 5.96 -2.93
C GLN A 32 -14.01 4.48 -2.88
N GLY A 33 -12.93 4.13 -3.56
CA GLY A 33 -12.42 2.77 -3.64
C GLY A 33 -13.18 1.84 -4.58
N LEU A 34 -14.22 2.33 -5.30
CA LEU A 34 -14.95 1.58 -6.32
C LEU A 34 -14.34 1.77 -7.70
N SER A 35 -14.28 0.68 -8.48
CA SER A 35 -13.88 0.73 -9.90
C SER A 35 -14.93 1.39 -10.79
N CYS A 36 -16.20 1.29 -10.43
CA CYS A 36 -17.34 1.92 -11.10
C CYS A 36 -18.51 2.09 -10.12
N THR A 37 -19.37 3.07 -10.35
CA THR A 37 -20.56 3.34 -9.52
C THR A 37 -21.87 2.90 -10.17
N ASP A 38 -21.85 2.55 -11.44
CA ASP A 38 -23.01 2.23 -12.29
C ASP A 38 -22.98 0.81 -12.88
N CYS A 39 -22.03 -0.01 -12.47
CA CYS A 39 -21.88 -1.39 -12.94
C CYS A 39 -22.47 -2.42 -11.96
N PRO A 40 -22.82 -3.63 -12.44
CA PRO A 40 -23.42 -4.65 -11.58
C PRO A 40 -22.45 -5.20 -10.53
N ASN A 41 -21.16 -5.37 -10.85
CA ASN A 41 -20.17 -6.02 -10.01
C ASN A 41 -18.90 -5.18 -9.92
N PRO A 42 -18.87 -4.09 -9.12
CA PRO A 42 -17.67 -3.29 -8.96
C PRO A 42 -16.59 -4.03 -8.18
N GLU A 43 -15.34 -3.73 -8.49
CA GLU A 43 -14.19 -4.04 -7.65
C GLU A 43 -14.02 -2.93 -6.62
N VAL A 44 -13.75 -3.29 -5.35
CA VAL A 44 -13.53 -2.33 -4.27
C VAL A 44 -12.12 -2.47 -3.71
N THR A 45 -11.46 -1.33 -3.48
CA THR A 45 -10.15 -1.22 -2.82
C THR A 45 -10.25 -0.12 -1.75
N PRO A 46 -10.95 -0.36 -0.63
CA PRO A 46 -11.18 0.67 0.37
C PRO A 46 -9.89 1.00 1.15
N GLY A 47 -9.70 2.28 1.45
CA GLY A 47 -8.62 2.76 2.33
C GLY A 47 -8.89 2.56 3.83
N GLY A 48 -10.04 1.96 4.20
CA GLY A 48 -10.48 1.69 5.56
C GLY A 48 -11.88 1.08 5.57
N ASN A 49 -12.41 0.78 6.76
CA ASN A 49 -13.75 0.22 6.90
C ASN A 49 -14.77 1.09 6.17
N THR A 50 -15.49 0.51 5.22
CA THR A 50 -16.41 1.24 4.36
C THR A 50 -17.72 0.47 4.21
N ILE A 51 -18.83 1.18 4.33
CA ILE A 51 -20.17 0.65 4.07
C ILE A 51 -20.57 1.09 2.67
N TYR A 52 -20.78 0.13 1.77
CA TYR A 52 -21.26 0.38 0.42
C TYR A 52 -22.75 0.11 0.34
N THR A 53 -23.47 1.02 -0.31
CA THR A 53 -24.89 0.92 -0.59
C THR A 53 -25.09 0.80 -2.10
N LEU A 54 -25.87 -0.18 -2.53
CA LEU A 54 -26.32 -0.35 -3.89
C LEU A 54 -27.81 0.01 -3.98
N ILE A 55 -28.15 0.84 -4.93
CA ILE A 55 -29.53 1.06 -5.37
C ILE A 55 -29.63 0.51 -6.79
N VAL A 56 -30.60 -0.35 -7.04
CA VAL A 56 -30.93 -0.87 -8.38
C VAL A 56 -32.31 -0.39 -8.81
N THR A 57 -32.50 -0.16 -10.11
CA THR A 57 -33.80 0.17 -10.69
C THR A 57 -34.14 -0.83 -11.78
N ASP A 58 -35.37 -1.36 -11.78
CA ASP A 58 -35.85 -2.27 -12.82
C ASP A 58 -36.50 -1.51 -13.97
N ALA A 59 -36.88 -2.26 -15.03
CA ALA A 59 -37.54 -1.72 -16.23
C ALA A 59 -38.92 -1.08 -15.96
N ASN A 60 -39.53 -1.35 -14.81
CA ASN A 60 -40.81 -0.77 -14.40
C ASN A 60 -40.62 0.49 -13.53
N GLY A 61 -39.34 0.87 -13.24
CA GLY A 61 -39.02 1.98 -12.38
C GLY A 61 -39.04 1.64 -10.88
N CYS A 62 -39.20 0.39 -10.47
CA CYS A 62 -39.12 -0.03 -9.11
C CYS A 62 -37.66 -0.05 -8.65
N THR A 63 -37.42 0.39 -7.40
CA THR A 63 -36.08 0.43 -6.82
C THR A 63 -35.93 -0.53 -5.65
N ALA A 64 -34.74 -1.09 -5.50
CA ALA A 64 -34.33 -1.86 -4.32
C ALA A 64 -32.98 -1.39 -3.83
N THR A 65 -32.76 -1.52 -2.51
CA THR A 65 -31.51 -1.09 -1.87
C THR A 65 -30.88 -2.25 -1.12
N ALA A 66 -29.57 -2.40 -1.26
CA ALA A 66 -28.77 -3.36 -0.53
C ALA A 66 -27.55 -2.67 0.10
N VAL A 67 -27.05 -3.21 1.22
CA VAL A 67 -25.90 -2.68 1.94
C VAL A 67 -24.92 -3.80 2.22
N THR A 68 -23.61 -3.52 2.01
CA THR A 68 -22.51 -4.40 2.42
C THR A 68 -21.48 -3.61 3.22
N ASN A 69 -20.87 -4.26 4.22
CA ASN A 69 -19.80 -3.69 5.03
C ASN A 69 -18.49 -4.37 4.64
N VAL A 70 -17.53 -3.60 4.14
CA VAL A 70 -16.17 -4.07 3.87
C VAL A 70 -15.26 -3.59 4.99
N GLN A 71 -14.78 -4.53 5.79
CA GLN A 71 -13.82 -4.28 6.86
C GLN A 71 -12.41 -4.43 6.32
N THR A 72 -11.58 -3.43 6.57
CA THR A 72 -10.19 -3.42 6.12
C THR A 72 -9.28 -3.76 7.29
N ASN A 73 -8.60 -4.90 7.19
CA ASN A 73 -7.53 -5.24 8.13
C ASN A 73 -6.33 -4.33 7.88
N THR A 74 -5.95 -3.56 8.89
CA THR A 74 -4.85 -2.58 8.82
C THR A 74 -3.51 -3.19 9.22
N GLN A 75 -3.34 -4.52 9.16
CA GLN A 75 -2.02 -5.15 9.31
C GLN A 75 -1.06 -4.58 8.26
N ARG A 76 0.10 -4.14 8.71
CA ARG A 76 1.09 -3.46 7.88
C ARG A 76 2.27 -4.39 7.65
N ASP A 77 2.32 -4.99 6.47
CA ASP A 77 3.39 -5.90 6.08
C ASP A 77 4.59 -5.06 5.59
N ILE A 78 5.47 -4.69 6.52
CA ILE A 78 6.72 -3.97 6.26
C ILE A 78 7.88 -4.85 6.71
N TYR A 79 8.83 -5.08 5.80
CA TYR A 79 10.09 -5.71 6.11
C TYR A 79 11.24 -4.77 5.77
N ILE A 80 12.10 -4.51 6.74
CA ILE A 80 13.30 -3.70 6.60
C ILE A 80 14.48 -4.60 6.97
N PRO A 81 15.39 -4.89 6.02
CA PRO A 81 16.58 -5.69 6.29
C PRO A 81 17.47 -5.07 7.36
N ASN A 82 18.25 -5.88 8.06
CA ASN A 82 19.25 -5.43 9.04
C ASN A 82 20.69 -5.56 8.55
N VAL A 83 20.90 -6.11 7.35
CA VAL A 83 22.20 -6.27 6.70
C VAL A 83 22.04 -6.19 5.18
N PHE A 84 23.03 -5.63 4.50
CA PHE A 84 23.12 -5.67 3.04
C PHE A 84 24.60 -5.70 2.60
N THR A 85 24.83 -6.19 1.38
CA THR A 85 26.16 -6.51 0.85
C THR A 85 26.32 -5.96 -0.55
N PRO A 86 26.65 -4.66 -0.73
CA PRO A 86 26.81 -4.05 -2.05
C PRO A 86 28.13 -4.49 -2.71
N ASN A 87 28.19 -5.75 -3.18
CA ASN A 87 29.36 -6.38 -3.83
C ASN A 87 29.20 -6.51 -5.35
N GLY A 88 28.00 -6.20 -5.90
CA GLY A 88 27.69 -6.25 -7.32
C GLY A 88 27.27 -7.63 -7.83
N ASP A 89 26.84 -8.53 -6.96
CA ASP A 89 26.31 -9.86 -7.32
C ASP A 89 24.77 -9.89 -7.54
N GLU A 90 24.15 -8.70 -7.51
CA GLU A 90 22.69 -8.46 -7.62
C GLU A 90 21.87 -8.97 -6.42
N ILE A 91 22.51 -9.51 -5.38
CA ILE A 91 21.86 -10.01 -4.19
C ILE A 91 22.15 -9.08 -3.00
N ASN A 92 21.12 -8.44 -2.45
CA ASN A 92 21.24 -7.52 -1.33
C ASN A 92 22.22 -6.34 -1.55
N ASP A 93 22.45 -5.94 -2.79
CA ASP A 93 23.32 -4.82 -3.15
C ASP A 93 22.72 -3.45 -2.76
N ILE A 94 21.43 -3.41 -2.52
CA ILE A 94 20.71 -2.18 -2.20
C ILE A 94 19.89 -2.37 -0.92
N PHE A 95 20.14 -1.52 0.06
CA PHE A 95 19.28 -1.43 1.24
C PHE A 95 17.98 -0.75 0.88
N ARG A 96 16.89 -1.52 0.87
CA ARG A 96 15.54 -1.06 0.51
C ARG A 96 14.50 -1.59 1.49
N VAL A 97 13.33 -0.95 1.47
CA VAL A 97 12.15 -1.41 2.22
C VAL A 97 11.34 -2.35 1.34
N TYR A 98 10.90 -3.46 1.91
CA TYR A 98 9.91 -4.35 1.30
C TYR A 98 8.57 -4.13 1.99
N SER A 99 7.52 -3.90 1.21
CA SER A 99 6.21 -3.57 1.76
C SER A 99 5.09 -4.27 1.01
N GLY A 100 3.99 -4.51 1.70
CA GLY A 100 2.74 -5.02 1.11
C GLY A 100 1.95 -3.93 0.37
N PRO A 101 0.80 -4.31 -0.24
CA PRO A 101 0.00 -3.43 -1.10
C PRO A 101 -0.63 -2.24 -0.36
N GLY A 102 -0.68 -2.28 0.98
CA GLY A 102 -1.23 -1.20 1.81
C GLY A 102 -0.39 0.07 1.88
N VAL A 103 0.83 0.06 1.33
CA VAL A 103 1.72 1.24 1.32
C VAL A 103 1.45 2.09 0.10
N ARG A 104 1.24 3.40 0.32
CA ARG A 104 1.08 4.39 -0.74
C ARG A 104 2.42 4.83 -1.31
N GLN A 105 3.34 5.21 -0.42
CA GLN A 105 4.70 5.66 -0.77
C GLN A 105 5.59 5.70 0.48
N ILE A 106 6.90 5.71 0.25
CA ILE A 106 7.88 6.05 1.27
C ILE A 106 8.13 7.56 1.19
N SER A 107 7.57 8.31 2.15
CA SER A 107 7.61 9.79 2.14
C SER A 107 9.02 10.32 2.35
N SER A 108 9.79 9.65 3.23
CA SER A 108 11.18 9.98 3.54
C SER A 108 11.95 8.71 3.88
N PHE A 109 13.17 8.59 3.39
CA PHE A 109 14.08 7.50 3.71
C PHE A 109 15.48 8.07 3.87
N GLN A 110 16.03 8.02 5.09
CA GLN A 110 17.28 8.65 5.46
C GLN A 110 18.22 7.65 6.13
N ILE A 111 19.48 7.70 5.76
CA ILE A 111 20.57 6.87 6.32
C ILE A 111 21.61 7.80 6.93
N TYR A 112 22.05 7.46 8.13
CA TYR A 112 23.03 8.24 8.89
C TYR A 112 24.18 7.36 9.34
N ASP A 113 25.39 7.95 9.40
CA ASP A 113 26.53 7.31 10.04
C ASP A 113 26.41 7.38 11.59
N ARG A 114 27.37 6.77 12.29
CA ARG A 114 27.42 6.74 13.76
C ARG A 114 27.58 8.11 14.42
N TRP A 115 27.96 9.12 13.66
CA TRP A 115 28.08 10.50 14.14
C TRP A 115 26.89 11.38 13.79
N GLY A 116 25.86 10.79 13.16
CA GLY A 116 24.65 11.48 12.75
C GLY A 116 24.78 12.23 11.41
N SER A 117 25.86 12.00 10.64
CA SER A 117 25.99 12.61 9.32
C SER A 117 25.09 11.88 8.32
N LEU A 118 24.35 12.64 7.50
CA LEU A 118 23.51 12.08 6.47
C LEU A 118 24.37 11.44 5.36
N MET A 119 24.14 10.15 5.14
CA MET A 119 24.83 9.35 4.13
C MET A 119 24.04 9.27 2.83
N TRP A 120 22.70 9.15 2.95
CA TRP A 120 21.81 9.06 1.82
C TRP A 120 20.40 9.50 2.21
N GLU A 121 19.67 10.07 1.25
CA GLU A 121 18.27 10.44 1.40
C GLU A 121 17.49 10.14 0.12
N GLY A 122 16.29 9.58 0.29
CA GLY A 122 15.28 9.49 -0.74
C GLY A 122 13.95 10.07 -0.24
N ARG A 123 13.18 10.67 -1.14
CA ARG A 123 11.87 11.26 -0.83
C ARG A 123 10.83 10.84 -1.86
N ASN A 124 9.59 10.64 -1.41
CA ASN A 124 8.46 10.26 -2.25
C ASN A 124 8.78 9.06 -3.15
N LEU A 125 9.45 8.06 -2.57
CA LEU A 125 9.84 6.86 -3.28
C LEU A 125 8.63 5.95 -3.46
N PRO A 126 8.53 5.24 -4.61
CA PRO A 126 7.49 4.23 -4.78
C PRO A 126 7.59 3.14 -3.72
N SER A 127 6.45 2.60 -3.35
CA SER A 127 6.36 1.47 -2.44
C SER A 127 6.62 0.19 -3.21
N THR A 128 7.56 -0.59 -2.88
CA THR A 128 7.73 -1.99 -3.28
C THR A 128 8.22 -2.34 -4.69
N GLY A 129 8.86 -3.46 -4.73
CA GLY A 129 9.27 -4.24 -5.90
C GLY A 129 10.76 -4.25 -6.14
N GLU A 130 11.17 -5.21 -6.95
CA GLU A 130 12.50 -5.20 -7.54
C GLU A 130 12.67 -3.92 -8.35
N GLY A 131 13.71 -3.14 -8.02
CA GLY A 131 13.93 -1.82 -8.63
C GLY A 131 13.44 -0.64 -7.79
N SER A 132 12.78 -0.83 -6.63
CA SER A 132 12.50 0.29 -5.73
C SER A 132 13.79 0.95 -5.26
N PRO A 133 13.84 2.29 -5.21
CA PRO A 133 15.03 3.03 -4.83
C PRO A 133 15.44 2.69 -3.39
N GLY A 134 16.75 2.68 -3.16
CA GLY A 134 17.35 2.44 -1.85
C GLY A 134 18.81 2.89 -1.82
N TRP A 135 19.47 2.65 -0.70
CA TRP A 135 20.86 3.00 -0.54
C TRP A 135 21.78 1.86 -1.01
N ASN A 136 22.71 2.18 -1.90
CA ASN A 136 23.69 1.25 -2.46
C ASN A 136 25.03 1.24 -1.71
N GLY A 137 25.09 1.74 -0.49
CA GLY A 137 26.32 1.79 0.30
C GLY A 137 27.33 2.85 -0.18
N ARG A 138 26.87 3.88 -0.92
CA ARG A 138 27.73 4.97 -1.39
C ARG A 138 27.24 6.33 -0.92
N ARG A 139 28.17 7.25 -0.72
CA ARG A 139 27.93 8.68 -0.49
C ARG A 139 28.65 9.49 -1.55
N ASN A 140 27.93 10.28 -2.34
CA ASN A 140 28.52 11.10 -3.43
C ASN A 140 29.39 10.28 -4.40
N GLY A 141 28.99 9.06 -4.72
CA GLY A 141 29.73 8.17 -5.62
C GLY A 141 30.89 7.38 -4.97
N GLN A 142 31.30 7.73 -3.75
CA GLN A 142 32.33 7.02 -3.01
C GLN A 142 31.74 5.95 -2.10
N GLU A 143 32.43 4.84 -1.95
CA GLU A 143 32.02 3.75 -1.09
C GLU A 143 32.04 4.17 0.38
N ALA A 144 30.92 3.92 1.08
CA ALA A 144 30.87 4.09 2.52
C ALA A 144 31.63 2.95 3.22
N PRO A 145 32.32 3.19 4.34
CA PRO A 145 32.99 2.14 5.11
C PRO A 145 32.01 1.04 5.56
N THR A 146 32.52 -0.19 5.67
CA THR A 146 31.75 -1.27 6.33
C THR A 146 31.46 -0.90 7.77
N GLY A 147 30.27 -1.26 8.27
CA GLY A 147 29.86 -0.93 9.63
C GLY A 147 28.37 -0.74 9.78
N VAL A 148 27.98 -0.24 10.92
CA VAL A 148 26.58 -0.01 11.31
C VAL A 148 26.18 1.43 10.99
N TYR A 149 25.01 1.59 10.38
CA TYR A 149 24.39 2.87 10.03
C TYR A 149 22.98 2.90 10.62
N ALA A 150 22.52 4.08 11.02
CA ALA A 150 21.14 4.26 11.45
C ALA A 150 20.24 4.64 10.28
N TYR A 151 18.99 4.20 10.33
CA TYR A 151 17.98 4.64 9.36
C TYR A 151 16.76 5.27 10.03
N LYS A 152 16.14 6.19 9.31
CA LYS A 152 14.81 6.72 9.59
C LYS A 152 13.99 6.68 8.31
N ILE A 153 12.82 6.02 8.37
CA ILE A 153 11.94 5.81 7.22
C ILE A 153 10.52 6.20 7.60
N ASP A 154 9.94 7.17 6.90
CA ASP A 154 8.54 7.57 7.08
C ASP A 154 7.72 7.00 5.93
N ILE A 155 6.78 6.09 6.24
CA ILE A 155 5.95 5.37 5.27
C ILE A 155 4.52 5.87 5.36
N GLN A 156 3.96 6.32 4.24
CA GLN A 156 2.56 6.68 4.10
C GLN A 156 1.76 5.49 3.59
N PHE A 157 0.67 5.18 4.30
CA PHE A 157 -0.24 4.08 3.98
C PHE A 157 -1.49 4.59 3.24
N LEU A 158 -2.23 3.68 2.62
CA LEU A 158 -3.46 3.99 1.87
C LEU A 158 -4.58 4.51 2.77
N ASP A 159 -4.57 4.21 4.08
CA ASP A 159 -5.47 4.77 5.08
C ASP A 159 -5.11 6.21 5.50
N GLY A 160 -4.11 6.82 4.86
CA GLY A 160 -3.63 8.18 5.12
C GLY A 160 -2.64 8.31 6.28
N ARG A 161 -2.40 7.26 7.05
CA ARG A 161 -1.45 7.29 8.16
C ARG A 161 -0.01 7.31 7.68
N ILE A 162 0.83 8.04 8.43
CA ILE A 162 2.29 8.02 8.25
C ILE A 162 2.90 7.39 9.51
N ILE A 163 3.72 6.36 9.31
CA ILE A 163 4.43 5.67 10.40
C ILE A 163 5.93 5.78 10.16
N SER A 164 6.64 6.20 11.22
CA SER A 164 8.10 6.29 11.22
C SER A 164 8.72 5.00 11.74
N TYR A 165 9.58 4.39 10.93
CA TYR A 165 10.42 3.25 11.29
C TYR A 165 11.84 3.74 11.51
N ARG A 166 12.49 3.23 12.56
CA ARG A 166 13.88 3.56 12.92
C ARG A 166 14.59 2.31 13.33
N GLY A 167 15.86 2.23 13.02
CA GLY A 167 16.70 1.08 13.38
C GLY A 167 18.09 1.22 12.79
N ASP A 168 18.78 0.09 12.79
CA ASP A 168 20.16 0.00 12.33
C ASP A 168 20.24 -0.94 11.12
N ILE A 169 21.19 -0.65 10.23
CA ILE A 169 21.55 -1.46 9.08
C ILE A 169 23.06 -1.67 9.05
N THR A 170 23.48 -2.91 8.86
CA THR A 170 24.90 -3.27 8.73
C THR A 170 25.28 -3.35 7.26
N LEU A 171 26.27 -2.58 6.86
CA LEU A 171 26.92 -2.68 5.56
C LEU A 171 28.11 -3.61 5.68
N VAL A 172 28.11 -4.67 4.87
CA VAL A 172 29.20 -5.67 4.75
C VAL A 172 29.66 -5.69 3.29
N ARG A 173 30.92 -6.03 3.06
CA ARG A 173 31.51 -6.30 1.71
C ARG A 173 32.39 -7.50 1.78
#